data_6f99348958e425c58b21c13ca0df6a70
#
_entry.id   6f99348958e425c58b21c13ca0df6a70
#
_cell.length_a   1.000
_cell.length_b   1.000
_cell.length_c   1.000
_cell.angle_alpha   90.00
_cell.angle_beta   90.00
_cell.angle_gamma   90.00
#
_symmetry.space_group_name_H-M   'P 1'
#
loop_
_entity.id
_entity.type
_entity.pdbx_description
1 polymer ?
#
loop_
_entity_poly.entity_id
_entity_poly.type
_entity_poly.pdbx_seq_one_letter_code
_entity_poly.pdbx_strand_id
1 'polypeptide(L)'
;DEYNEVFETMVRLYPDDATANLNASNVAMSRGDLVSARKYVAKAGGTPEAVYARGVLAGLDKDYVQARRLLSQAQSMGVKEAADALEQINKIDKK
;
A
#
# COMPACT_ATOMS: atom_id res chain seq x y z
N ASP A 1 13.14 -2.89 -14.48
CA ASP A 1 14.29 -2.02 -14.63
C ASP A 1 15.24 -2.14 -13.43
N GLU A 2 16.40 -1.53 -13.49
CA GLU A 2 17.42 -1.62 -12.44
C GLU A 2 16.94 -1.14 -11.09
N TYR A 3 16.15 -0.09 -11.06
CA TYR A 3 15.61 0.48 -9.84
C TYR A 3 14.68 -0.52 -9.12
N ASN A 4 13.83 -1.17 -9.89
CA ASN A 4 12.92 -2.17 -9.35
C ASN A 4 13.66 -3.41 -8.87
N GLU A 5 14.72 -3.80 -9.57
CA GLU A 5 15.57 -4.94 -9.18
C GLU A 5 16.24 -4.71 -7.84
N VAL A 6 16.62 -3.47 -7.51
CA VAL A 6 17.22 -3.14 -6.23
C VAL A 6 16.27 -3.49 -5.09
N PHE A 7 15.00 -3.08 -5.20
CA PHE A 7 14.03 -3.37 -4.14
C PHE A 7 13.70 -4.85 -4.03
N GLU A 8 13.59 -5.54 -5.16
CA GLU A 8 13.37 -6.99 -5.15
C GLU A 8 14.54 -7.74 -4.53
N THR A 9 15.77 -7.30 -4.79
CA THR A 9 16.97 -7.86 -4.21
C THR A 9 16.98 -7.61 -2.69
N MET A 10 16.63 -6.41 -2.26
CA MET A 10 16.58 -6.09 -0.83
C MET A 10 15.61 -7.00 -0.08
N VAL A 11 14.44 -7.28 -0.65
CA VAL A 11 13.47 -8.17 -0.04
C VAL A 11 13.99 -9.59 0.05
N ARG A 12 14.73 -10.06 -0.96
CA ARG A 12 15.32 -11.40 -0.92
C ARG A 12 16.38 -11.54 0.16
N LEU A 13 17.20 -10.50 0.33
CA LEU A 13 18.28 -10.50 1.33
C LEU A 13 17.76 -10.23 2.75
N TYR A 14 16.75 -9.41 2.86
CA TYR A 14 16.17 -8.97 4.14
C TYR A 14 14.66 -9.11 4.10
N PRO A 15 14.15 -10.37 4.10
CA PRO A 15 12.72 -10.60 3.88
C PRO A 15 11.81 -10.04 4.98
N ASP A 16 12.35 -9.76 6.15
CA ASP A 16 11.56 -9.20 7.26
C ASP A 16 11.76 -7.70 7.45
N ASP A 17 12.51 -7.03 6.56
CA ASP A 17 12.72 -5.59 6.65
C ASP A 17 11.46 -4.85 6.18
N ALA A 18 10.85 -4.10 7.10
CA ALA A 18 9.58 -3.40 6.82
C ALA A 18 9.72 -2.39 5.67
N THR A 19 10.83 -1.63 5.65
CA THR A 19 11.06 -0.63 4.62
C THR A 19 11.26 -1.27 3.25
N ALA A 20 12.05 -2.35 3.18
CA ALA A 20 12.26 -3.07 1.92
C ALA A 20 10.95 -3.64 1.39
N ASN A 21 10.12 -4.22 2.26
CA ASN A 21 8.83 -4.76 1.86
C ASN A 21 7.86 -3.66 1.40
N LEU A 22 7.86 -2.51 2.07
CA LEU A 22 7.03 -1.39 1.65
C LEU A 22 7.44 -0.89 0.26
N ASN A 23 8.73 -0.73 0.03
CA ASN A 23 9.24 -0.29 -1.26
C ASN A 23 8.92 -1.31 -2.37
N ALA A 24 9.07 -2.60 -2.08
CA ALA A 24 8.72 -3.66 -3.03
C ALA A 24 7.22 -3.65 -3.33
N SER A 25 6.38 -3.39 -2.33
CA SER A 25 4.94 -3.26 -2.53
C SER A 25 4.61 -2.10 -3.47
N ASN A 26 5.24 -0.95 -3.28
CA ASN A 26 5.02 0.22 -4.13
C ASN A 26 5.44 -0.06 -5.57
N VAL A 27 6.56 -0.74 -5.78
CA VAL A 27 7.02 -1.14 -7.11
C VAL A 27 6.01 -2.08 -7.76
N ALA A 28 5.53 -3.09 -7.01
CA ALA A 28 4.56 -4.04 -7.53
C ALA A 28 3.25 -3.33 -7.93
N MET A 29 2.78 -2.38 -7.11
CA MET A 29 1.60 -1.58 -7.43
C MET A 29 1.77 -0.81 -8.73
N SER A 30 2.93 -0.19 -8.94
CA SER A 30 3.19 0.58 -10.16
C SER A 30 3.22 -0.30 -11.42
N ARG A 31 3.51 -1.58 -11.25
CA ARG A 31 3.46 -2.57 -12.34
C ARG A 31 2.08 -3.19 -12.54
N GLY A 32 1.13 -2.88 -11.65
CA GLY A 32 -0.18 -3.51 -11.66
C GLY A 32 -0.21 -4.91 -11.07
N ASP A 33 0.88 -5.34 -10.42
CA ASP A 33 0.98 -6.64 -9.79
C ASP A 33 0.45 -6.58 -8.35
N LEU A 34 -0.87 -6.62 -8.23
CA LEU A 34 -1.52 -6.44 -6.93
C LEU A 34 -1.33 -7.65 -6.00
N VAL A 35 -1.13 -8.84 -6.57
CA VAL A 35 -0.87 -10.04 -5.77
C VAL A 35 0.44 -9.91 -5.02
N SER A 36 1.51 -9.55 -5.72
CA SER A 36 2.82 -9.33 -5.10
C SER A 36 2.79 -8.15 -4.14
N ALA A 37 2.10 -7.08 -4.51
CA ALA A 37 1.98 -5.89 -3.64
C ALA A 37 1.35 -6.25 -2.29
N ARG A 38 0.31 -7.06 -2.27
CA ARG A 38 -0.31 -7.51 -1.03
C ARG A 38 0.61 -8.36 -0.18
N LYS A 39 1.38 -9.24 -0.82
CA LYS A 39 2.37 -10.07 -0.10
C LYS A 39 3.41 -9.21 0.59
N TYR A 40 3.96 -8.25 -0.13
CA TYR A 40 5.00 -7.38 0.43
C TYR A 40 4.45 -6.48 1.53
N VAL A 41 3.29 -5.86 1.31
CA VAL A 41 2.74 -4.92 2.29
C VAL A 41 2.34 -5.62 3.59
N ALA A 42 2.01 -6.90 3.54
CA ALA A 42 1.71 -7.68 4.73
C ALA A 42 2.91 -7.74 5.68
N LYS A 43 4.14 -7.63 5.14
CA LYS A 43 5.38 -7.63 5.92
C LYS A 43 5.93 -6.22 6.15
N ALA A 44 5.23 -5.19 5.72
CA ALA A 44 5.73 -3.81 5.82
C ALA A 44 5.49 -3.17 7.19
N GLY A 45 4.94 -3.89 8.14
CA GLY A 45 4.73 -3.40 9.49
C GLY A 45 3.51 -2.51 9.63
N GLY A 46 3.47 -1.73 10.70
CA GLY A 46 2.34 -0.86 11.02
C GLY A 46 2.65 0.63 10.91
N THR A 47 3.62 1.01 10.10
CA THR A 47 3.94 2.43 9.89
C THR A 47 2.78 3.13 9.17
N PRO A 48 2.67 4.48 9.30
CA PRO A 48 1.63 5.22 8.59
C PRO A 48 1.63 4.96 7.08
N GLU A 49 2.81 4.90 6.48
CA GLU A 49 2.96 4.66 5.05
C GLU A 49 2.48 3.26 4.66
N ALA A 50 2.75 2.26 5.50
CA ALA A 50 2.30 0.89 5.25
C ALA A 50 0.78 0.78 5.35
N VAL A 51 0.18 1.45 6.35
CA VAL A 51 -1.28 1.48 6.52
C VAL A 51 -1.92 2.14 5.29
N TYR A 52 -1.35 3.25 4.84
CA TYR A 52 -1.81 3.94 3.63
C TYR A 52 -1.74 3.01 2.41
N ALA A 53 -0.62 2.32 2.23
CA ALA A 53 -0.45 1.39 1.10
C ALA A 53 -1.48 0.27 1.13
N ARG A 54 -1.77 -0.28 2.32
CA ARG A 54 -2.81 -1.30 2.47
C ARG A 54 -4.19 -0.75 2.09
N GLY A 55 -4.48 0.49 2.48
CA GLY A 55 -5.74 1.14 2.14
C GLY A 55 -5.89 1.35 0.63
N VAL A 56 -4.82 1.80 -0.03
CA VAL A 56 -4.82 1.97 -1.48
C VAL A 56 -5.04 0.62 -2.18
N LEU A 57 -4.34 -0.42 -1.72
CA LEU A 57 -4.50 -1.78 -2.29
C LEU A 57 -5.92 -2.29 -2.11
N ALA A 58 -6.53 -2.07 -0.96
CA ALA A 58 -7.93 -2.47 -0.73
C ALA A 58 -8.85 -1.75 -1.72
N GLY A 59 -8.61 -0.46 -1.97
CA GLY A 59 -9.38 0.31 -2.95
C GLY A 59 -9.23 -0.23 -4.37
N LEU A 60 -8.01 -0.58 -4.75
CA LEU A 60 -7.75 -1.16 -6.06
C LEU A 60 -8.40 -2.54 -6.22
N ASP A 61 -8.56 -3.26 -5.11
CA ASP A 61 -9.24 -4.56 -5.07
C ASP A 61 -10.77 -4.41 -4.92
N LYS A 62 -11.27 -3.18 -4.91
CA LYS A 62 -12.69 -2.83 -4.77
C LYS A 62 -13.28 -3.19 -3.40
N ASP A 63 -12.43 -3.43 -2.41
CA ASP A 63 -12.86 -3.62 -1.04
C ASP A 63 -12.92 -2.24 -0.36
N TYR A 64 -13.98 -1.51 -0.66
CA TYR A 64 -14.10 -0.11 -0.25
C TYR A 64 -14.31 0.05 1.26
N VAL A 65 -14.91 -0.93 1.91
CA VAL A 65 -15.08 -0.91 3.37
C VAL A 65 -13.72 -0.93 4.05
N GLN A 66 -12.86 -1.86 3.66
CA GLN A 66 -11.52 -1.99 4.21
C GLN A 66 -10.65 -0.79 3.82
N ALA A 67 -10.79 -0.32 2.56
CA ALA A 67 -10.05 0.84 2.09
C ALA A 67 -10.35 2.07 2.95
N ARG A 68 -11.62 2.34 3.23
CA ARG A 68 -12.01 3.48 4.08
C ARG A 68 -11.43 3.36 5.49
N ARG A 69 -11.49 2.17 6.06
CA ARG A 69 -10.97 1.93 7.40
C ARG A 69 -9.47 2.20 7.48
N LEU A 70 -8.71 1.62 6.54
CA LEU A 70 -7.26 1.76 6.51
C LEU A 70 -6.82 3.18 6.18
N LEU A 71 -7.49 3.82 5.21
CA LEU A 71 -7.15 5.19 4.83
C LEU A 71 -7.51 6.17 5.94
N SER A 72 -8.61 5.95 6.65
CA SER A 72 -8.96 6.78 7.81
C SER A 72 -7.92 6.63 8.91
N GLN A 73 -7.46 5.42 9.15
CA GLN A 73 -6.40 5.15 10.11
C GLN A 73 -5.10 5.87 9.71
N ALA A 74 -4.71 5.75 8.44
CA ALA A 74 -3.51 6.42 7.94
C ALA A 74 -3.61 7.93 8.08
N GLN A 75 -4.77 8.51 7.80
CA GLN A 75 -5.01 9.94 7.97
C GLN A 75 -4.81 10.35 9.43
N SER A 76 -5.34 9.57 10.38
CA SER A 76 -5.14 9.81 11.81
C SER A 76 -3.67 9.74 12.21
N MET A 77 -2.88 8.97 11.48
CA MET A 77 -1.45 8.82 11.72
C MET A 77 -0.60 9.90 11.02
N GLY A 78 -1.24 10.82 10.30
CA GLY A 78 -0.57 11.95 9.69
C GLY A 78 -0.32 11.85 8.19
N VAL A 79 -0.86 10.85 7.51
CA VAL A 79 -0.70 10.71 6.05
C VAL A 79 -1.74 11.61 5.37
N LYS A 80 -1.29 12.74 4.86
CA LYS A 80 -2.19 13.74 4.22
C LYS A 80 -2.83 13.20 2.96
N GLU A 81 -2.11 12.40 2.19
CA GLU A 81 -2.59 11.81 0.94
C GLU A 81 -3.79 10.87 1.17
N ALA A 82 -3.95 10.37 2.39
CA ALA A 82 -5.07 9.50 2.74
C ALA A 82 -6.42 10.22 2.60
N ALA A 83 -6.46 11.54 2.87
CA ALA A 83 -7.70 12.32 2.71
C ALA A 83 -8.15 12.34 1.25
N ASP A 84 -7.21 12.55 0.33
CA ASP A 84 -7.52 12.55 -1.11
C ASP A 84 -7.96 11.16 -1.56
N ALA A 85 -7.29 10.12 -1.08
CA ALA A 85 -7.65 8.73 -1.41
C ALA A 85 -9.06 8.40 -0.90
N LEU A 86 -9.41 8.84 0.32
CA LEU A 86 -10.75 8.65 0.87
C LEU A 86 -11.81 9.33 0.01
N GLU A 87 -11.53 10.55 -0.45
CA GLU A 87 -12.44 11.27 -1.34
C GLU A 87 -12.66 10.50 -2.64
N GLN A 88 -11.60 9.97 -3.22
CA GLN A 88 -11.70 9.15 -4.43
C GLN A 88 -12.56 7.91 -4.21
N ILE A 89 -12.33 7.20 -3.10
CA ILE A 89 -13.11 6.01 -2.74
C ILE A 89 -14.59 6.35 -2.61
N ASN A 90 -14.90 7.45 -1.93
CA ASN A 90 -16.28 7.88 -1.73
C ASN A 90 -16.98 8.21 -3.05
N LYS A 91 -16.27 8.81 -4.01
CA LYS A 91 -16.81 9.09 -5.33
C LYS A 91 -17.11 7.82 -6.11
N ILE A 92 -16.21 6.84 -6.04
CA ILE A 92 -16.36 5.58 -6.78
C ILE A 92 -17.48 4.73 -6.18
N ASP A 93 -17.57 4.66 -4.86
CA ASP A 93 -18.50 3.78 -4.15
C ASP A 93 -19.91 4.37 -4.02
N LYS A 94 -20.12 5.57 -4.51
CA LYS A 94 -21.38 6.31 -4.34
C LYS A 94 -22.46 5.93 -5.34
N LYS A 95 -22.31 4.83 -6.03
CA LYS A 95 -23.28 4.39 -7.05
C LYS A 95 -24.33 3.46 -6.46
#